data_64798085c1ff857c4dde983ca048bda9
#
_entry.id   64798085c1ff857c4dde983ca048bda9
#
_cell.length_a   1.000
_cell.length_b   1.000
_cell.length_c   1.000
_cell.angle_alpha   90.00
_cell.angle_beta   90.00
_cell.angle_gamma   90.00
#
_symmetry.space_group_name_H-M   'P 1'
#
loop_
_entity.id
_entity.type
_entity.pdbx_description
1 polymer ?
#
loop_
_entity_poly.entity_id
_entity_poly.type
_entity_poly.pdbx_seq_one_letter_code
_entity_poly.pdbx_strand_id
1 'polypeptide(L)'
;MKSGLGILVLSTTLAGAMTVLGSGCGKSPDASGAATPTTTVGTEIDDSVVTAALKSALRADPDIKSFDFKVETRKGEVQLSGFVDGQTQVDRAISIARGVAGVKGIDNKVSMKGAATTVGNKIDDEIVTTRVKGALLADANVKSFDIAVVTRKGEVQLSGFVDNQGQIDRAIEVARAVLGAGSVTNEMSIKK
;
A
#
# COMPACT_ATOMS: atom_id res chain seq x y z
N MET A 1 40.89 -36.09 14.48
CA MET A 1 41.98 -35.10 14.65
C MET A 1 41.29 -33.78 14.81
N LYS A 2 41.07 -33.29 16.08
CA LYS A 2 41.90 -32.29 16.77
C LYS A 2 41.91 -30.98 15.97
N SER A 3 41.47 -29.85 16.40
CA SER A 3 41.56 -29.02 17.60
C SER A 3 40.95 -27.69 17.14
N GLY A 4 40.36 -26.83 17.82
CA GLY A 4 40.43 -26.26 19.15
C GLY A 4 40.15 -24.81 19.06
N LEU A 5 39.31 -24.33 19.91
CA LEU A 5 39.57 -23.38 21.00
C LEU A 5 39.83 -21.91 20.60
N GLY A 6 39.04 -21.02 21.16
CA GLY A 6 39.30 -19.58 21.17
C GLY A 6 38.15 -18.76 21.78
N ILE A 7 37.94 -18.95 23.09
CA ILE A 7 37.16 -18.06 23.95
C ILE A 7 38.02 -16.81 24.22
N LEU A 8 37.48 -15.63 24.01
CA LEU A 8 38.00 -14.41 24.64
C LEU A 8 36.87 -13.55 25.14
N VAL A 9 36.63 -13.72 26.46
CA VAL A 9 35.82 -12.85 27.32
C VAL A 9 36.69 -11.64 27.64
N LEU A 10 36.21 -10.45 27.35
CA LEU A 10 36.81 -9.24 27.93
C LEU A 10 35.72 -8.42 28.62
N SER A 11 35.70 -8.61 29.94
CA SER A 11 34.98 -7.85 30.95
C SER A 11 35.78 -6.57 31.24
N THR A 12 35.16 -5.39 31.14
CA THR A 12 35.64 -4.18 31.78
C THR A 12 34.49 -3.44 32.43
N THR A 13 34.39 -3.68 33.71
CA THR A 13 33.69 -2.83 34.70
C THR A 13 34.44 -1.50 34.85
N LEU A 14 33.72 -0.39 34.71
CA LEU A 14 34.22 0.87 35.24
C LEU A 14 33.12 1.56 36.06
N ALA A 15 33.26 1.47 37.37
CA ALA A 15 32.51 2.22 38.37
C ALA A 15 33.06 3.65 38.42
N GLY A 16 32.17 4.64 38.34
CA GLY A 16 32.48 6.04 38.56
C GLY A 16 31.37 6.70 39.35
N ALA A 17 31.50 6.73 40.66
CA ALA A 17 30.66 7.51 41.57
C ALA A 17 31.14 8.97 41.54
N MET A 18 30.20 9.88 41.28
CA MET A 18 30.40 11.30 41.57
C MET A 18 29.15 11.84 42.27
N THR A 19 29.27 11.97 43.58
CA THR A 19 28.35 12.68 44.46
C THR A 19 28.57 14.17 44.34
N VAL A 20 27.54 14.93 44.01
CA VAL A 20 27.48 16.36 44.22
C VAL A 20 26.23 16.67 45.02
N LEU A 21 26.46 17.04 46.30
CA LEU A 21 25.48 17.68 47.18
C LEU A 21 25.31 19.12 46.72
N GLY A 22 24.09 19.49 46.36
CA GLY A 22 23.67 20.87 46.17
C GLY A 22 22.31 21.08 46.82
N SER A 23 22.31 21.58 48.05
CA SER A 23 21.12 22.02 48.77
C SER A 23 20.56 23.28 48.09
N GLY A 24 19.34 23.22 47.62
CA GLY A 24 18.56 24.36 47.14
C GLY A 24 17.10 24.17 47.48
N CYS A 25 16.65 24.76 48.61
CA CYS A 25 15.22 24.91 48.92
C CYS A 25 14.57 25.85 47.90
N GLY A 26 13.55 25.37 47.19
CA GLY A 26 12.73 26.14 46.28
C GLY A 26 11.40 25.43 46.03
N LYS A 27 10.42 25.73 46.88
CA LYS A 27 8.97 25.78 46.65
C LYS A 27 8.39 24.91 45.52
N SER A 28 7.72 23.84 45.88
CA SER A 28 6.84 23.05 45.04
C SER A 28 5.74 23.93 44.45
N PRO A 29 5.53 23.93 43.14
CA PRO A 29 4.22 24.15 42.58
C PRO A 29 3.56 22.77 42.36
N ASP A 30 2.34 22.71 42.77
CA ASP A 30 1.43 21.60 42.62
C ASP A 30 1.49 20.96 41.25
N ALA A 31 1.89 19.73 41.21
CA ALA A 31 1.73 18.86 40.05
C ALA A 31 0.30 18.34 40.02
N SER A 32 -0.61 19.15 39.60
CA SER A 32 -1.90 18.73 39.10
C SER A 32 -1.96 19.04 37.62
N GLY A 33 -1.91 18.02 36.81
CA GLY A 33 -2.07 18.16 35.38
C GLY A 33 -1.14 17.22 34.62
N ALA A 34 -1.30 15.92 34.85
CA ALA A 34 -1.07 15.01 33.74
C ALA A 34 -2.06 15.40 32.70
N ALA A 35 -1.69 16.35 31.85
CA ALA A 35 -2.35 16.58 30.58
C ALA A 35 -2.14 15.28 29.80
N THR A 36 -3.12 14.40 29.88
CA THR A 36 -3.38 13.49 28.78
C THR A 36 -3.36 14.38 27.54
N PRO A 37 -2.53 14.08 26.53
CA PRO A 37 -2.68 14.74 25.26
C PRO A 37 -4.09 14.37 24.78
N THR A 38 -5.04 15.27 25.01
CA THR A 38 -6.27 15.29 24.26
C THR A 38 -5.82 15.51 22.82
N THR A 39 -5.67 14.45 22.09
CA THR A 39 -5.53 14.46 20.64
C THR A 39 -6.91 14.83 20.09
N THR A 40 -7.27 16.07 20.34
CA THR A 40 -8.36 16.73 19.65
C THR A 40 -7.71 17.58 18.59
N VAL A 41 -7.93 17.22 17.46
CA VAL A 41 -7.83 17.79 16.11
C VAL A 41 -7.31 16.67 15.23
N GLY A 42 -8.16 16.21 14.34
CA GLY A 42 -7.86 15.14 13.41
C GLY A 42 -6.49 15.35 12.79
N THR A 43 -5.53 14.63 13.30
CA THR A 43 -4.31 14.38 12.57
C THR A 43 -4.79 13.65 11.34
N GLU A 44 -4.88 14.35 10.21
CA GLU A 44 -5.10 13.70 8.93
C GLU A 44 -3.95 12.71 8.79
N ILE A 45 -4.26 11.43 8.97
CA ILE A 45 -3.28 10.38 8.76
C ILE A 45 -2.92 10.47 7.29
N ASP A 46 -1.63 10.62 7.01
CA ASP A 46 -1.12 10.72 5.65
C ASP A 46 -1.58 9.52 4.83
N ASP A 47 -2.09 9.77 3.62
CA ASP A 47 -2.59 8.74 2.71
C ASP A 47 -1.54 7.67 2.41
N SER A 48 -0.26 8.04 2.44
CA SER A 48 0.86 7.09 2.26
C SER A 48 0.97 6.11 3.43
N VAL A 49 0.71 6.57 4.65
CA VAL A 49 0.70 5.74 5.86
C VAL A 49 -0.49 4.78 5.83
N VAL A 50 -1.67 5.27 5.46
CA VAL A 50 -2.87 4.44 5.28
C VAL A 50 -2.62 3.35 4.24
N THR A 51 -2.08 3.73 3.08
CA THR A 51 -1.74 2.80 2.00
C THR A 51 -0.76 1.73 2.48
N ALA A 52 0.31 2.10 3.18
CA ALA A 52 1.31 1.16 3.67
C ALA A 52 0.74 0.22 4.73
N ALA A 53 -0.02 0.74 5.67
CA ALA A 53 -0.68 -0.05 6.72
C ALA A 53 -1.66 -1.07 6.13
N LEU A 54 -2.48 -0.65 5.17
CA LEU A 54 -3.43 -1.54 4.51
C LEU A 54 -2.73 -2.62 3.67
N LYS A 55 -1.72 -2.26 2.88
CA LYS A 55 -0.90 -3.25 2.14
C LYS A 55 -0.28 -4.29 3.07
N SER A 56 0.20 -3.86 4.24
CA SER A 56 0.75 -4.77 5.24
C SER A 56 -0.31 -5.70 5.83
N ALA A 57 -1.49 -5.16 6.18
CA ALA A 57 -2.60 -5.93 6.73
C ALA A 57 -3.14 -6.99 5.74
N LEU A 58 -3.28 -6.63 4.46
CA LEU A 58 -3.70 -7.57 3.41
C LEU A 58 -2.70 -8.71 3.21
N ARG A 59 -1.39 -8.42 3.29
CA ARG A 59 -0.35 -9.45 3.16
C ARG A 59 -0.23 -10.36 4.38
N ALA A 60 -0.62 -9.87 5.55
CA ALA A 60 -0.58 -10.65 6.79
C ALA A 60 -1.74 -11.64 6.89
N ASP A 61 -2.83 -11.42 6.16
CA ASP A 61 -4.01 -12.27 6.22
C ASP A 61 -3.81 -13.56 5.41
N PRO A 62 -3.99 -14.75 6.03
CA PRO A 62 -3.70 -16.03 5.39
C PRO A 62 -4.60 -16.35 4.20
N ASP A 63 -5.85 -15.82 4.19
CA ASP A 63 -6.86 -16.16 3.20
C ASP A 63 -6.71 -15.35 1.90
N ILE A 64 -6.05 -14.19 1.99
CA ILE A 64 -5.94 -13.27 0.84
C ILE A 64 -4.51 -12.85 0.49
N LYS A 65 -3.51 -13.21 1.29
CA LYS A 65 -2.09 -12.84 1.08
C LYS A 65 -1.51 -13.28 -0.28
N SER A 66 -2.09 -14.30 -0.90
CA SER A 66 -1.66 -14.81 -2.21
C SER A 66 -2.19 -13.99 -3.39
N PHE A 67 -3.12 -13.06 -3.16
CA PHE A 67 -3.70 -12.22 -4.20
C PHE A 67 -2.93 -10.91 -4.36
N ASP A 68 -2.81 -10.45 -5.59
CA ASP A 68 -2.14 -9.19 -5.89
C ASP A 68 -3.12 -8.02 -5.81
N PHE A 69 -3.31 -7.53 -4.59
CA PHE A 69 -4.09 -6.32 -4.36
C PHE A 69 -3.26 -5.07 -4.62
N LYS A 70 -3.84 -4.12 -5.31
CA LYS A 70 -3.35 -2.76 -5.42
C LYS A 70 -4.21 -1.84 -4.56
N VAL A 71 -3.53 -0.99 -3.82
CA VAL A 71 -4.15 -0.06 -2.87
C VAL A 71 -3.66 1.34 -3.20
N GLU A 72 -4.59 2.20 -3.51
CA GLU A 72 -4.37 3.63 -3.70
C GLU A 72 -5.23 4.39 -2.72
N THR A 73 -4.65 5.36 -2.00
CA THR A 73 -5.38 6.15 -1.00
C THR A 73 -5.31 7.63 -1.35
N ARG A 74 -6.44 8.31 -1.20
CA ARG A 74 -6.53 9.74 -1.40
C ARG A 74 -7.54 10.37 -0.43
N LYS A 75 -7.08 11.33 0.38
CA LYS A 75 -7.89 11.99 1.42
C LYS A 75 -8.60 11.02 2.37
N GLY A 76 -8.00 9.84 2.61
CA GLY A 76 -8.58 8.75 3.38
C GLY A 76 -9.57 7.86 2.60
N GLU A 77 -9.86 8.16 1.34
CA GLU A 77 -10.60 7.27 0.46
C GLU A 77 -9.64 6.24 -0.17
N VAL A 78 -9.91 4.98 0.07
CA VAL A 78 -9.09 3.86 -0.38
C VAL A 78 -9.73 3.23 -1.60
N GLN A 79 -9.02 3.20 -2.72
CA GLN A 79 -9.37 2.37 -3.86
C GLN A 79 -8.63 1.03 -3.74
N LEU A 80 -9.38 -0.05 -3.71
CA LEU A 80 -8.87 -1.41 -3.66
C LEU A 80 -9.14 -2.11 -4.97
N SER A 81 -8.09 -2.54 -5.67
CA SER A 81 -8.21 -3.22 -6.97
C SER A 81 -7.37 -4.49 -7.00
N GLY A 82 -7.60 -5.33 -8.01
CA GLY A 82 -6.92 -6.61 -8.18
C GLY A 82 -7.86 -7.71 -8.62
N PHE A 83 -7.35 -8.93 -8.68
CA PHE A 83 -8.11 -10.11 -9.10
C PHE A 83 -8.12 -11.17 -8.00
N VAL A 84 -9.31 -11.64 -7.64
CA VAL A 84 -9.51 -12.70 -6.64
C VAL A 84 -10.31 -13.87 -7.22
N ASP A 85 -10.36 -15.00 -6.50
CA ASP A 85 -11.04 -16.20 -6.98
C ASP A 85 -12.56 -16.17 -6.72
N GLY A 86 -13.01 -15.40 -5.72
CA GLY A 86 -14.42 -15.33 -5.38
C GLY A 86 -14.78 -14.19 -4.42
N GLN A 87 -16.07 -14.07 -4.14
CA GLN A 87 -16.62 -12.99 -3.32
C GLN A 87 -16.08 -12.97 -1.88
N THR A 88 -15.82 -14.15 -1.31
CA THR A 88 -15.29 -14.26 0.06
C THR A 88 -13.98 -13.48 0.25
N GLN A 89 -13.10 -13.51 -0.74
CA GLN A 89 -11.84 -12.76 -0.70
C GLN A 89 -12.07 -11.26 -0.84
N VAL A 90 -13.05 -10.84 -1.64
CA VAL A 90 -13.46 -9.43 -1.74
C VAL A 90 -13.95 -8.94 -0.37
N ASP A 91 -14.88 -9.66 0.25
CA ASP A 91 -15.47 -9.30 1.54
C ASP A 91 -14.42 -9.24 2.65
N ARG A 92 -13.47 -10.20 2.62
CA ARG A 92 -12.35 -10.24 3.56
C ARG A 92 -11.44 -9.03 3.40
N ALA A 93 -11.06 -8.69 2.16
CA ALA A 93 -10.21 -7.53 1.88
C ALA A 93 -10.89 -6.21 2.30
N ILE A 94 -12.18 -6.06 2.04
CA ILE A 94 -12.97 -4.90 2.49
C ILE A 94 -13.03 -4.82 4.01
N SER A 95 -13.23 -5.95 4.70
CA SER A 95 -13.25 -6.02 6.17
C SER A 95 -11.93 -5.55 6.77
N ILE A 96 -10.80 -6.02 6.22
CA ILE A 96 -9.47 -5.59 6.64
C ILE A 96 -9.29 -4.09 6.41
N ALA A 97 -9.69 -3.59 5.23
CA ALA A 97 -9.55 -2.17 4.90
C ALA A 97 -10.32 -1.26 5.86
N ARG A 98 -11.52 -1.67 6.29
CA ARG A 98 -12.31 -0.93 7.28
C ARG A 98 -11.65 -0.85 8.66
N GLY A 99 -10.81 -1.82 9.00
CA GLY A 99 -10.08 -1.87 10.27
C GLY A 99 -8.83 -1.00 10.32
N VAL A 100 -8.40 -0.42 9.20
CA VAL A 100 -7.19 0.40 9.15
C VAL A 100 -7.51 1.84 9.53
N ALA A 101 -6.74 2.39 10.49
CA ALA A 101 -6.89 3.77 10.93
C ALA A 101 -6.62 4.74 9.77
N GLY A 102 -7.46 5.77 9.63
CA GLY A 102 -7.37 6.77 8.56
C GLY A 102 -8.20 6.44 7.31
N VAL A 103 -8.76 5.25 7.19
CA VAL A 103 -9.69 4.90 6.12
C VAL A 103 -11.05 5.55 6.40
N LYS A 104 -11.48 6.45 5.53
CA LYS A 104 -12.78 7.14 5.57
C LYS A 104 -13.81 6.50 4.65
N GLY A 105 -13.35 5.97 3.51
CA GLY A 105 -14.18 5.31 2.52
C GLY A 105 -13.41 4.23 1.76
N ILE A 106 -14.14 3.30 1.16
CA ILE A 106 -13.55 2.22 0.35
C ILE A 106 -14.27 2.15 -0.98
N ASP A 107 -13.54 2.39 -2.06
CA ASP A 107 -13.97 2.16 -3.44
C ASP A 107 -13.46 0.77 -3.88
N ASN A 108 -14.37 -0.20 -3.93
CA ASN A 108 -14.04 -1.56 -4.29
C ASN A 108 -14.04 -1.75 -5.81
N LYS A 109 -12.84 -1.95 -6.36
CA LYS A 109 -12.55 -2.23 -7.77
C LYS A 109 -11.89 -3.61 -7.94
N VAL A 110 -12.08 -4.49 -6.97
CA VAL A 110 -11.59 -5.87 -7.06
C VAL A 110 -12.48 -6.67 -8.00
N SER A 111 -11.86 -7.29 -9.00
CA SER A 111 -12.55 -8.14 -9.97
C SER A 111 -12.40 -9.62 -9.59
N MET A 112 -13.47 -10.38 -9.79
CA MET A 112 -13.36 -11.84 -9.71
C MET A 112 -12.69 -12.37 -10.98
N LYS A 113 -11.86 -13.39 -10.81
CA LYS A 113 -11.20 -14.07 -11.93
C LYS A 113 -12.27 -14.61 -12.89
N GLY A 114 -12.56 -13.85 -13.95
CA GLY A 114 -13.43 -14.31 -15.02
C GLY A 114 -12.76 -15.45 -15.79
N ALA A 115 -13.57 -16.31 -16.36
CA ALA A 115 -13.13 -17.33 -17.32
C ALA A 115 -12.86 -16.69 -18.70
N ALA A 116 -12.09 -15.63 -18.76
CA ALA A 116 -11.68 -15.05 -20.03
C ALA A 116 -10.58 -15.93 -20.63
N THR A 117 -11.00 -16.85 -21.48
CA THR A 117 -10.13 -17.61 -22.36
C THR A 117 -9.77 -16.74 -23.56
N THR A 118 -8.72 -15.96 -23.44
CA THR A 118 -8.09 -15.44 -24.64
C THR A 118 -6.92 -16.35 -24.98
N VAL A 119 -7.15 -17.17 -26.00
CA VAL A 119 -6.12 -17.99 -26.65
C VAL A 119 -5.25 -17.03 -27.45
N GLY A 120 -4.15 -16.62 -26.89
CA GLY A 120 -3.15 -15.81 -27.57
C GLY A 120 -1.85 -15.92 -26.80
N ASN A 121 -0.76 -16.11 -27.51
CA ASN A 121 0.61 -16.26 -27.03
C ASN A 121 0.81 -15.92 -25.56
N LYS A 122 1.23 -16.91 -24.77
CA LYS A 122 1.53 -16.74 -23.33
C LYS A 122 2.67 -15.75 -23.15
N ILE A 123 2.38 -14.47 -23.31
CA ILE A 123 3.24 -13.42 -22.79
C ILE A 123 2.96 -13.39 -21.30
N ASP A 124 4.02 -13.46 -20.52
CA ASP A 124 3.93 -13.41 -19.06
C ASP A 124 3.20 -12.13 -18.63
N ASP A 125 2.19 -12.27 -17.78
CA ASP A 125 1.40 -11.14 -17.30
C ASP A 125 2.26 -10.07 -16.63
N GLU A 126 3.39 -10.47 -16.02
CA GLU A 126 4.35 -9.55 -15.43
C GLU A 126 5.05 -8.70 -16.49
N ILE A 127 5.39 -9.29 -17.64
CA ILE A 127 5.97 -8.57 -18.78
C ILE A 127 4.96 -7.57 -19.34
N VAL A 128 3.70 -7.98 -19.49
CA VAL A 128 2.61 -7.09 -19.95
C VAL A 128 2.43 -5.94 -18.97
N THR A 129 2.34 -6.22 -17.67
CA THR A 129 2.25 -5.18 -16.63
C THR A 129 3.38 -4.18 -16.72
N THR A 130 4.62 -4.65 -16.89
CA THR A 130 5.81 -3.79 -17.00
C THR A 130 5.76 -2.92 -18.26
N ARG A 131 5.35 -3.49 -19.39
CA ARG A 131 5.20 -2.76 -20.66
C ARG A 131 4.12 -1.69 -20.58
N VAL A 132 2.95 -2.03 -20.01
CA VAL A 132 1.86 -1.05 -19.82
C VAL A 132 2.31 0.09 -18.92
N LYS A 133 2.94 -0.20 -17.78
CA LYS A 133 3.49 0.84 -16.91
C LYS A 133 4.51 1.72 -17.64
N GLY A 134 5.43 1.13 -18.40
CA GLY A 134 6.41 1.87 -19.19
C GLY A 134 5.75 2.76 -20.24
N ALA A 135 4.73 2.28 -20.93
CA ALA A 135 3.99 3.05 -21.93
C ALA A 135 3.22 4.22 -21.31
N LEU A 136 2.56 3.99 -20.15
CA LEU A 136 1.88 5.05 -19.41
C LEU A 136 2.85 6.12 -18.89
N LEU A 137 4.03 5.72 -18.42
CA LEU A 137 5.09 6.65 -17.97
C LEU A 137 5.65 7.50 -19.11
N ALA A 138 5.70 6.96 -20.32
CA ALA A 138 6.19 7.65 -21.49
C ALA A 138 5.18 8.64 -22.09
N ASP A 139 3.91 8.53 -21.73
CA ASP A 139 2.85 9.40 -22.25
C ASP A 139 2.73 10.68 -21.43
N ALA A 140 2.93 11.84 -22.08
CA ALA A 140 2.92 13.15 -21.43
C ALA A 140 1.54 13.58 -20.89
N ASN A 141 0.45 12.99 -21.41
CA ASN A 141 -0.91 13.35 -21.06
C ASN A 141 -1.46 12.50 -19.91
N VAL A 142 -0.71 11.45 -19.48
CA VAL A 142 -1.11 10.53 -18.42
C VAL A 142 -0.24 10.77 -17.19
N LYS A 143 -0.85 11.08 -16.06
CA LYS A 143 -0.15 11.11 -14.76
C LYS A 143 -0.05 9.69 -14.21
N SER A 144 0.86 8.91 -14.77
CA SER A 144 0.98 7.47 -14.54
C SER A 144 1.36 7.06 -13.12
N PHE A 145 1.89 7.98 -12.30
CA PHE A 145 2.24 7.68 -10.90
C PHE A 145 1.02 7.37 -10.02
N ASP A 146 -0.15 7.89 -10.41
CA ASP A 146 -1.41 7.69 -9.72
C ASP A 146 -2.22 6.52 -10.30
N ILE A 147 -1.66 5.78 -11.29
CA ILE A 147 -2.32 4.66 -11.95
C ILE A 147 -1.62 3.35 -11.60
N ALA A 148 -2.36 2.48 -10.93
CA ALA A 148 -1.93 1.12 -10.68
C ALA A 148 -2.34 0.21 -11.85
N VAL A 149 -1.47 -0.74 -12.20
CA VAL A 149 -1.69 -1.70 -13.28
C VAL A 149 -1.56 -3.10 -12.73
N VAL A 150 -2.56 -3.93 -12.96
CA VAL A 150 -2.55 -5.38 -12.68
C VAL A 150 -2.90 -6.10 -13.96
N THR A 151 -2.11 -7.11 -14.31
CA THR A 151 -2.40 -7.97 -15.48
C THR A 151 -2.62 -9.38 -15.01
N ARG A 152 -3.64 -10.03 -15.58
CA ARG A 152 -3.92 -11.42 -15.33
C ARG A 152 -4.48 -12.10 -16.57
N LYS A 153 -3.83 -13.16 -17.05
CA LYS A 153 -4.20 -13.88 -18.28
C LYS A 153 -4.40 -12.95 -19.48
N GLY A 154 -3.60 -11.89 -19.57
CA GLY A 154 -3.71 -10.87 -20.62
C GLY A 154 -4.82 -9.83 -20.39
N GLU A 155 -5.63 -9.93 -19.35
CA GLU A 155 -6.53 -8.87 -18.91
C GLU A 155 -5.77 -7.84 -18.08
N VAL A 156 -5.77 -6.60 -18.52
CA VAL A 156 -5.12 -5.46 -17.86
C VAL A 156 -6.17 -4.64 -17.12
N GLN A 157 -6.07 -4.56 -15.81
CA GLN A 157 -6.87 -3.67 -14.99
C GLN A 157 -6.07 -2.40 -14.69
N LEU A 158 -6.64 -1.24 -15.00
CA LEU A 158 -6.12 0.07 -14.64
C LEU A 158 -6.95 0.64 -13.49
N SER A 159 -6.30 1.04 -12.39
CA SER A 159 -6.99 1.61 -11.24
C SER A 159 -6.19 2.79 -10.67
N GLY A 160 -6.83 3.63 -9.86
CA GLY A 160 -6.20 4.80 -9.25
C GLY A 160 -7.03 6.07 -9.42
N PHE A 161 -6.46 7.20 -9.02
CA PHE A 161 -7.14 8.49 -9.05
C PHE A 161 -6.49 9.42 -10.08
N VAL A 162 -7.26 9.85 -11.06
CA VAL A 162 -6.82 10.75 -12.15
C VAL A 162 -7.55 12.09 -12.08
N ASP A 163 -7.04 13.11 -12.78
CA ASP A 163 -7.58 14.47 -12.67
C ASP A 163 -8.84 14.68 -13.51
N ASN A 164 -9.00 13.96 -14.62
CA ASN A 164 -10.13 14.13 -15.53
C ASN A 164 -10.36 12.91 -16.43
N GLN A 165 -11.50 12.91 -17.13
CA GLN A 165 -11.90 11.84 -18.04
C GLN A 165 -10.91 11.63 -19.20
N GLY A 166 -10.30 12.71 -19.72
CA GLY A 166 -9.34 12.61 -20.81
C GLY A 166 -8.10 11.78 -20.44
N GLN A 167 -7.68 11.82 -19.17
CA GLN A 167 -6.59 10.96 -18.69
C GLN A 167 -7.02 9.48 -18.63
N ILE A 168 -8.27 9.20 -18.26
CA ILE A 168 -8.81 7.83 -18.30
C ILE A 168 -8.79 7.29 -19.73
N ASP A 169 -9.37 8.05 -20.66
CA ASP A 169 -9.49 7.63 -22.05
C ASP A 169 -8.11 7.39 -22.67
N ARG A 170 -7.16 8.30 -22.40
CA ARG A 170 -5.79 8.17 -22.89
C ARG A 170 -5.06 6.97 -22.28
N ALA A 171 -5.20 6.74 -20.98
CA ALA A 171 -4.58 5.60 -20.31
C ALA A 171 -5.09 4.26 -20.89
N ILE A 172 -6.39 4.17 -21.17
CA ILE A 172 -7.00 2.98 -21.81
C ILE A 172 -6.42 2.79 -23.21
N GLU A 173 -6.34 3.85 -23.99
CA GLU A 173 -5.77 3.79 -25.35
C GLU A 173 -4.32 3.30 -25.35
N VAL A 174 -3.48 3.90 -24.47
CA VAL A 174 -2.09 3.51 -24.33
C VAL A 174 -1.95 2.05 -23.89
N ALA A 175 -2.76 1.61 -22.92
CA ALA A 175 -2.71 0.23 -22.45
C ALA A 175 -3.14 -0.78 -23.52
N ARG A 176 -4.17 -0.47 -24.33
CA ARG A 176 -4.63 -1.32 -25.44
C ARG A 176 -3.61 -1.47 -26.56
N ALA A 177 -2.75 -0.48 -26.75
CA ALA A 177 -1.70 -0.52 -27.76
C ALA A 177 -0.52 -1.43 -27.37
N VAL A 178 -0.44 -1.89 -26.13
CA VAL A 178 0.65 -2.73 -25.64
C VAL A 178 0.46 -4.17 -26.10
N LEU A 179 1.50 -4.74 -26.71
CA LEU A 179 1.51 -6.14 -27.12
C LEU A 179 1.38 -7.09 -25.91
N GLY A 180 0.33 -7.91 -25.93
CA GLY A 180 0.00 -8.85 -24.86
C GLY A 180 -1.16 -8.40 -23.98
N ALA A 181 -1.62 -7.15 -24.09
CA ALA A 181 -2.86 -6.70 -23.50
C ALA A 181 -4.04 -7.24 -24.33
N GLY A 182 -4.70 -8.27 -23.85
CA GLY A 182 -5.85 -8.90 -24.53
C GLY A 182 -7.15 -8.11 -24.30
N SER A 183 -7.33 -7.59 -23.09
CA SER A 183 -8.43 -6.72 -22.72
C SER A 183 -7.95 -5.68 -21.69
N VAL A 184 -8.60 -4.51 -21.67
CA VAL A 184 -8.30 -3.44 -20.71
C VAL A 184 -9.57 -3.06 -19.97
N THR A 185 -9.56 -3.26 -18.67
CA THR A 185 -10.63 -2.89 -17.74
C THR A 185 -10.27 -1.59 -17.01
N ASN A 186 -11.17 -0.62 -17.07
CA ASN A 186 -11.00 0.66 -16.37
C ASN A 186 -11.67 0.64 -15.01
N GLU A 187 -10.86 0.83 -13.97
CA GLU A 187 -11.29 1.00 -12.58
C GLU A 187 -10.69 2.29 -11.97
N MET A 188 -10.30 3.24 -12.83
CA MET A 188 -9.83 4.55 -12.39
C MET A 188 -11.00 5.44 -11.98
N SER A 189 -10.77 6.32 -11.01
CA SER A 189 -11.74 7.30 -10.52
C SER A 189 -11.18 8.73 -10.68
N ILE A 190 -12.07 9.68 -10.96
CA ILE A 190 -11.68 11.10 -11.06
C ILE A 190 -11.52 11.65 -9.65
N LYS A 191 -10.44 12.40 -9.42
CA LYS A 191 -10.16 13.09 -8.16
C LYS A 191 -11.28 14.09 -7.84
N LYS A 192 -11.89 13.95 -6.67
CA LYS A 192 -12.85 14.91 -6.11
C LYS A 192 -12.17 16.00 -5.29
#